data_c8a17542a72b9b4b113be2e865e9555a
#
_entry.id   c8a17542a72b9b4b113be2e865e9555a
#
_cell.length_a   1.000
_cell.length_b   1.000
_cell.length_c   1.000
_cell.angle_alpha   90.00
_cell.angle_beta   90.00
_cell.angle_gamma   90.00
#
_symmetry.space_group_name_H-M   'P 1'
#
loop_
_entity.id
_entity.type
_entity.pdbx_description
1 polymer ?
#
loop_
_entity_poly.entity_id
_entity_poly.type
_entity_poly.pdbx_seq_one_letter_code
_entity_poly.pdbx_strand_id
1 'polypeptide(L)'
;MKKEYEEMKDNLMDIIKEEQAKLGYRKETIRLYYTLGSLNHLLKIKCDISGMKEILSDFCREVSEFFGNIEISNNGERFCFKIPDKGAEYVHAHMSNNEFICGLVKLVADHSCTIDKVKEYFLKFSDDIHYEKISNGEFDYLLYFNKGKPDKYYYCFSIDEFHVIYHRFLKQDYEDFGF
;
A
#
# COMPACT_ATOMS: atom_id res chain seq x y z
N MET A 1 21.59 2.28 -3.10
CA MET A 1 20.55 2.11 -2.04
C MET A 1 20.57 0.69 -1.52
N LYS A 2 20.39 0.49 -0.21
CA LYS A 2 20.31 -0.85 0.40
C LYS A 2 19.02 -1.54 -0.09
N LYS A 3 19.05 -2.87 -0.23
CA LYS A 3 17.89 -3.64 -0.74
C LYS A 3 16.63 -3.44 0.09
N GLU A 4 16.76 -3.37 1.42
CA GLU A 4 15.66 -3.12 2.36
C GLU A 4 15.03 -1.73 2.13
N TYR A 5 15.86 -0.76 1.78
CA TYR A 5 15.40 0.60 1.47
C TYR A 5 14.70 0.68 0.12
N GLU A 6 15.06 -0.19 -0.84
CA GLU A 6 14.30 -0.31 -2.11
C GLU A 6 12.88 -0.80 -1.85
N GLU A 7 12.73 -1.85 -1.05
CA GLU A 7 11.40 -2.38 -0.70
C GLU A 7 10.53 -1.35 0.02
N MET A 8 11.12 -0.59 0.95
CA MET A 8 10.40 0.48 1.63
C MET A 8 10.07 1.65 0.70
N LYS A 9 10.98 2.04 -0.18
CA LYS A 9 10.72 3.08 -1.21
C LYS A 9 9.56 2.66 -2.11
N ASP A 10 9.56 1.42 -2.58
CA ASP A 10 8.51 0.89 -3.44
C ASP A 10 7.16 0.84 -2.72
N ASN A 11 7.15 0.50 -1.43
CA ASN A 11 5.93 0.55 -0.61
C ASN A 11 5.38 1.97 -0.49
N LEU A 12 6.24 2.97 -0.21
CA LEU A 12 5.82 4.38 -0.20
C LEU A 12 5.22 4.80 -1.56
N MET A 13 5.90 4.44 -2.65
CA MET A 13 5.40 4.74 -4.00
C MET A 13 4.04 4.10 -4.26
N ASP A 14 3.86 2.84 -3.89
CA ASP A 14 2.63 2.09 -4.12
C ASP A 14 1.45 2.68 -3.35
N ILE A 15 1.66 3.11 -2.10
CA ILE A 15 0.61 3.76 -1.29
C ILE A 15 0.23 5.11 -1.91
N ILE A 16 1.22 5.92 -2.28
CA ILE A 16 0.97 7.24 -2.89
C ILE A 16 0.27 7.08 -4.25
N LYS A 17 0.65 6.08 -5.07
CA LYS A 17 -0.03 5.76 -6.33
C LYS A 17 -1.50 5.43 -6.12
N GLU A 18 -1.80 4.60 -5.14
CA GLU A 18 -3.17 4.24 -4.80
C GLU A 18 -4.00 5.47 -4.39
N GLU A 19 -3.45 6.31 -3.52
CA GLU A 19 -4.10 7.56 -3.11
C GLU A 19 -4.36 8.48 -4.31
N GLN A 20 -3.38 8.65 -5.20
CA GLN A 20 -3.54 9.46 -6.41
C GLN A 20 -4.54 8.85 -7.40
N ALA A 21 -4.64 7.53 -7.47
CA ALA A 21 -5.64 6.85 -8.28
C ALA A 21 -7.07 7.10 -7.75
N LYS A 22 -7.24 7.11 -6.41
CA LYS A 22 -8.53 7.34 -5.73
C LYS A 22 -8.98 8.80 -5.78
N LEU A 23 -8.07 9.74 -5.49
CA LEU A 23 -8.40 11.15 -5.21
C LEU A 23 -7.95 12.10 -6.33
N GLY A 24 -7.24 11.59 -7.33
CA GLY A 24 -6.53 12.39 -8.32
C GLY A 24 -5.21 12.96 -7.79
N TYR A 25 -4.36 13.40 -8.71
CA TYR A 25 -3.09 14.04 -8.34
C TYR A 25 -3.34 15.40 -7.69
N ARG A 26 -2.67 15.61 -6.56
CA ARG A 26 -2.61 16.90 -5.88
C ARG A 26 -1.16 17.20 -5.52
N LYS A 27 -0.76 18.44 -5.76
CA LYS A 27 0.55 18.95 -5.34
C LYS A 27 0.48 19.35 -3.87
N GLU A 28 0.56 18.37 -2.98
CA GLU A 28 0.44 18.57 -1.54
C GLU A 28 1.38 17.65 -0.75
N THR A 29 1.58 17.98 0.51
CA THR A 29 2.31 17.14 1.45
C THR A 29 1.47 15.94 1.86
N ILE A 30 2.04 14.75 1.72
CA ILE A 30 1.40 13.48 2.06
C ILE A 30 1.82 13.03 3.46
N ARG A 31 0.90 12.48 4.24
CA ARG A 31 1.18 11.85 5.54
C ARG A 31 0.85 10.38 5.51
N LEU A 32 1.87 9.55 5.72
CA LEU A 32 1.72 8.11 5.84
C LEU A 32 2.06 7.66 7.26
N TYR A 33 1.37 6.64 7.74
CA TYR A 33 1.55 6.13 9.09
C TYR A 33 1.93 4.66 9.06
N TYR A 34 2.94 4.30 9.83
CA TYR A 34 3.42 2.94 10.00
C TYR A 34 3.54 2.60 11.48
N THR A 35 3.29 1.35 11.84
CA THR A 35 3.65 0.83 13.15
C THR A 35 5.12 0.42 13.17
N LEU A 36 5.72 0.31 14.35
CA LEU A 36 7.07 -0.23 14.51
C LEU A 36 7.16 -1.66 13.93
N GLY A 37 6.11 -2.48 14.13
CA GLY A 37 6.02 -3.83 13.59
C GLY A 37 6.08 -3.84 12.06
N SER A 38 5.24 -3.05 11.38
CA SER A 38 5.23 -2.95 9.91
C SER A 38 6.58 -2.45 9.37
N LEU A 39 7.23 -1.50 10.05
CA LEU A 39 8.55 -1.02 9.64
C LEU A 39 9.63 -2.09 9.80
N ASN A 40 9.61 -2.83 10.91
CA ASN A 40 10.53 -3.95 11.12
C ASN A 40 10.38 -5.02 10.02
N HIS A 41 9.15 -5.32 9.59
CA HIS A 41 8.88 -6.26 8.50
C HIS A 41 9.40 -5.74 7.15
N LEU A 42 9.02 -4.51 6.78
CA LEU A 42 9.44 -3.89 5.52
C LEU A 42 10.97 -3.81 5.38
N LEU A 43 11.65 -3.47 6.46
CA LEU A 43 13.09 -3.33 6.49
C LEU A 43 13.82 -4.64 6.81
N LYS A 44 13.08 -5.73 7.11
CA LYS A 44 13.62 -7.06 7.47
C LYS A 44 14.60 -7.01 8.64
N ILE A 45 14.28 -6.21 9.64
CA ILE A 45 15.06 -5.99 10.85
C ILE A 45 14.23 -6.23 12.09
N LYS A 46 14.91 -6.22 13.25
CA LYS A 46 14.24 -6.23 14.55
C LYS A 46 14.92 -5.21 15.44
N CYS A 47 14.30 -4.06 15.60
CA CYS A 47 14.81 -3.00 16.47
C CYS A 47 13.66 -2.34 17.26
N ASP A 48 14.05 -1.60 18.29
CA ASP A 48 13.15 -0.76 19.08
C ASP A 48 12.93 0.61 18.40
N ILE A 49 12.16 1.48 19.06
CA ILE A 49 11.84 2.82 18.57
C ILE A 49 13.11 3.65 18.32
N SER A 50 14.13 3.55 19.16
CA SER A 50 15.36 4.33 19.03
C SER A 50 16.17 3.90 17.82
N GLY A 51 16.39 2.61 17.66
CA GLY A 51 17.06 2.04 16.49
C GLY A 51 16.32 2.32 15.19
N MET A 52 14.98 2.24 15.23
CA MET A 52 14.17 2.58 14.05
C MET A 52 14.35 4.03 13.61
N LYS A 53 14.42 4.99 14.54
CA LYS A 53 14.67 6.41 14.21
C LYS A 53 15.98 6.62 13.47
N GLU A 54 17.04 5.95 13.90
CA GLU A 54 18.36 6.04 13.24
C GLU A 54 18.30 5.48 11.82
N ILE A 55 17.69 4.31 11.65
CA ILE A 55 17.54 3.66 10.34
C ILE A 55 16.69 4.51 9.40
N LEU A 56 15.58 5.06 9.90
CA LEU A 56 14.71 5.93 9.09
C LEU A 56 15.38 7.25 8.72
N SER A 57 16.24 7.79 9.57
CA SER A 57 17.05 8.97 9.24
C SER A 57 17.98 8.69 8.05
N ASP A 58 18.62 7.51 8.02
CA ASP A 58 19.45 7.07 6.90
C ASP A 58 18.62 6.83 5.63
N PHE A 59 17.48 6.16 5.77
CA PHE A 59 16.54 5.93 4.68
C PHE A 59 16.09 7.24 4.03
N CYS A 60 15.64 8.22 4.82
CA CYS A 60 15.18 9.52 4.32
C CYS A 60 16.27 10.24 3.53
N ARG A 61 17.52 10.12 3.94
CA ARG A 61 18.66 10.71 3.23
C ARG A 61 18.88 10.05 1.87
N GLU A 62 18.81 8.71 1.82
CA GLU A 62 19.00 7.96 0.57
C GLU A 62 17.86 8.18 -0.45
N VAL A 63 16.62 8.42 0.01
CA VAL A 63 15.47 8.61 -0.88
C VAL A 63 15.14 10.07 -1.16
N SER A 64 15.92 11.02 -0.63
CA SER A 64 15.67 12.46 -0.77
C SER A 64 15.68 12.95 -2.21
N GLU A 65 16.41 12.28 -3.09
CA GLU A 65 16.41 12.55 -4.53
C GLU A 65 15.01 12.39 -5.13
N PHE A 66 14.27 11.36 -4.70
CA PHE A 66 12.94 11.01 -5.20
C PHE A 66 11.84 11.79 -4.49
N PHE A 67 11.84 11.77 -3.17
CA PHE A 67 10.72 12.27 -2.36
C PHE A 67 10.96 13.65 -1.72
N GLY A 68 12.16 14.22 -1.86
CA GLY A 68 12.55 15.40 -1.09
C GLY A 68 12.87 15.05 0.37
N ASN A 69 12.87 16.08 1.23
CA ASN A 69 13.16 15.88 2.65
C ASN A 69 11.93 15.38 3.39
N ILE A 70 11.88 14.05 3.61
CA ILE A 70 10.84 13.44 4.42
C ILE A 70 11.09 13.80 5.90
N GLU A 71 10.07 14.34 6.56
CA GLU A 71 10.08 14.56 8.00
C GLU A 71 9.45 13.36 8.70
N ILE A 72 10.14 12.80 9.70
CA ILE A 72 9.63 11.69 10.49
C ILE A 72 9.37 12.14 11.92
N SER A 73 8.19 11.84 12.40
CA SER A 73 7.79 11.98 13.80
C SER A 73 7.19 10.65 14.30
N ASN A 74 7.14 10.46 15.61
CA ASN A 74 6.46 9.29 16.17
C ASN A 74 5.71 9.65 17.45
N ASN A 75 4.66 8.87 17.72
CA ASN A 75 3.96 8.82 18.98
C ASN A 75 3.91 7.36 19.43
N GLY A 76 4.74 7.02 20.43
CA GLY A 76 4.99 5.62 20.77
C GLY A 76 5.51 4.85 19.56
N GLU A 77 4.89 3.71 19.29
CA GLU A 77 5.28 2.80 18.18
C GLU A 77 4.70 3.22 16.82
N ARG A 78 3.93 4.30 16.75
CA ARG A 78 3.35 4.79 15.50
C ARG A 78 4.20 5.92 14.93
N PHE A 79 4.75 5.70 13.73
CA PHE A 79 5.57 6.64 12.97
C PHE A 79 4.72 7.35 11.92
N CYS A 80 4.95 8.66 11.77
CA CYS A 80 4.35 9.48 10.73
C CYS A 80 5.46 9.97 9.78
N PHE A 81 5.30 9.66 8.51
CA PHE A 81 6.13 10.14 7.41
C PHE A 81 5.42 11.30 6.74
N LYS A 82 6.00 12.48 6.84
CA LYS A 82 5.52 13.67 6.15
C LYS A 82 6.36 13.88 4.90
N ILE A 83 5.80 13.48 3.76
CA ILE A 83 6.46 13.50 2.46
C ILE A 83 6.08 14.80 1.75
N PRO A 84 7.04 15.65 1.34
CA PRO A 84 6.73 16.89 0.66
C PRO A 84 6.13 16.68 -0.73
N ASP A 85 5.61 17.74 -1.32
CA ASP A 85 4.97 17.76 -2.65
C ASP A 85 5.86 17.18 -3.77
N LYS A 86 7.18 17.29 -3.65
CA LYS A 86 8.15 16.64 -4.55
C LYS A 86 7.91 15.12 -4.66
N GLY A 87 7.60 14.46 -3.55
CA GLY A 87 7.29 13.02 -3.55
C GLY A 87 6.00 12.72 -4.29
N ALA A 88 4.95 13.53 -4.10
CA ALA A 88 3.71 13.40 -4.84
C ALA A 88 3.91 13.59 -6.36
N GLU A 89 4.72 14.57 -6.74
CA GLU A 89 5.08 14.89 -8.12
C GLU A 89 5.88 13.75 -8.78
N TYR A 90 6.89 13.23 -8.05
CA TYR A 90 7.69 12.10 -8.50
C TYR A 90 6.83 10.85 -8.78
N VAL A 91 5.96 10.49 -7.84
CA VAL A 91 5.07 9.32 -8.00
C VAL A 91 4.11 9.53 -9.16
N HIS A 92 3.52 10.74 -9.30
CA HIS A 92 2.61 11.05 -10.41
C HIS A 92 3.28 10.86 -11.78
N ALA A 93 4.52 11.32 -11.93
CA ALA A 93 5.30 11.14 -13.16
C ALA A 93 5.56 9.66 -13.51
N HIS A 94 5.47 8.76 -12.51
CA HIS A 94 5.70 7.32 -12.66
C HIS A 94 4.40 6.48 -12.52
N MET A 95 3.22 7.11 -12.54
CA MET A 95 1.92 6.43 -12.41
C MET A 95 1.58 5.48 -13.55
N SER A 96 2.06 5.75 -14.76
CA SER A 96 1.72 5.01 -15.99
C SER A 96 2.07 3.51 -15.96
N ASN A 97 2.81 3.06 -14.95
CA ASN A 97 3.29 1.68 -14.84
C ASN A 97 2.40 0.78 -13.98
N ASN A 98 1.24 1.25 -13.49
CA ASN A 98 0.35 0.44 -12.66
C ASN A 98 -1.10 0.45 -13.16
N GLU A 99 -1.32 -0.23 -14.31
CA GLU A 99 -2.67 -0.37 -14.89
C GLU A 99 -3.62 -1.08 -13.94
N PHE A 100 -3.12 -2.09 -13.17
CA PHE A 100 -3.95 -2.88 -12.28
C PHE A 100 -4.61 -2.03 -11.20
N ILE A 101 -3.83 -1.29 -10.39
CA ILE A 101 -4.41 -0.50 -9.28
C ILE A 101 -5.30 0.64 -9.79
N CYS A 102 -4.90 1.31 -10.87
CA CYS A 102 -5.71 2.38 -11.46
C CYS A 102 -7.06 1.88 -11.98
N GLY A 103 -7.09 0.71 -12.58
CA GLY A 103 -8.33 0.11 -13.06
C GLY A 103 -9.19 -0.47 -11.93
N LEU A 104 -8.57 -1.07 -10.91
CA LEU A 104 -9.28 -1.55 -9.72
C LEU A 104 -10.00 -0.40 -9.00
N VAL A 105 -9.30 0.71 -8.75
CA VAL A 105 -9.89 1.90 -8.11
C VAL A 105 -11.10 2.42 -8.90
N LYS A 106 -10.99 2.49 -10.24
CA LYS A 106 -12.12 2.91 -11.10
C LYS A 106 -13.28 1.92 -11.02
N LEU A 107 -12.99 0.62 -10.98
CA LEU A 107 -14.01 -0.41 -10.91
C LEU A 107 -14.79 -0.35 -9.60
N VAL A 108 -14.11 -0.23 -8.46
CA VAL A 108 -14.78 -0.19 -7.15
C VAL A 108 -15.47 1.16 -6.87
N ALA A 109 -15.08 2.22 -7.57
CA ALA A 109 -15.78 3.51 -7.51
C ALA A 109 -17.13 3.50 -8.25
N ASP A 110 -17.39 2.49 -9.11
CA ASP A 110 -18.66 2.32 -9.77
C ASP A 110 -19.68 1.69 -8.81
N HIS A 111 -20.80 2.36 -8.56
CA HIS A 111 -21.89 1.85 -7.73
C HIS A 111 -22.48 0.51 -8.20
N SER A 112 -22.27 0.15 -9.47
CA SER A 112 -22.66 -1.16 -10.01
C SER A 112 -21.58 -2.26 -9.81
N CYS A 113 -20.50 -1.96 -9.10
CA CYS A 113 -19.44 -2.93 -8.82
C CYS A 113 -19.97 -4.07 -7.94
N THR A 114 -19.58 -5.29 -8.28
CA THR A 114 -19.86 -6.49 -7.50
C THR A 114 -18.55 -7.26 -7.29
N ILE A 115 -18.52 -8.13 -6.29
CA ILE A 115 -17.33 -8.95 -6.04
C ILE A 115 -17.00 -9.87 -7.23
N ASP A 116 -17.99 -10.31 -7.98
CA ASP A 116 -17.77 -11.10 -9.19
C ASP A 116 -17.06 -10.29 -10.28
N LYS A 117 -17.45 -9.02 -10.48
CA LYS A 117 -16.74 -8.11 -11.38
C LYS A 117 -15.30 -7.85 -10.93
N VAL A 118 -15.07 -7.75 -9.61
CA VAL A 118 -13.71 -7.63 -9.06
C VAL A 118 -12.90 -8.88 -9.37
N LYS A 119 -13.46 -10.06 -9.12
CA LYS A 119 -12.81 -11.34 -9.47
C LYS A 119 -12.47 -11.43 -10.95
N GLU A 120 -13.43 -11.10 -11.83
CA GLU A 120 -13.21 -11.07 -13.28
C GLU A 120 -12.10 -10.07 -13.66
N TYR A 121 -12.02 -8.95 -12.95
CA TYR A 121 -10.98 -7.97 -13.17
C TYR A 121 -9.59 -8.51 -12.82
N PHE A 122 -9.43 -9.20 -11.68
CA PHE A 122 -8.19 -9.88 -11.31
C PHE A 122 -7.78 -10.92 -12.36
N LEU A 123 -8.73 -11.72 -12.85
CA LEU A 123 -8.51 -12.75 -13.88
C LEU A 123 -8.04 -12.18 -15.23
N LYS A 124 -8.28 -10.90 -15.54
CA LYS A 124 -7.70 -10.26 -16.74
C LYS A 124 -6.18 -10.15 -16.69
N PHE A 125 -5.59 -10.13 -15.48
CA PHE A 125 -4.14 -9.97 -15.29
C PHE A 125 -3.44 -11.31 -15.01
N SER A 126 -4.13 -12.27 -14.42
CA SER A 126 -3.57 -13.61 -14.14
C SER A 126 -4.68 -14.61 -13.85
N ASP A 127 -4.55 -15.82 -14.39
CA ASP A 127 -5.41 -16.97 -14.01
C ASP A 127 -5.01 -17.56 -12.65
N ASP A 128 -3.82 -17.19 -12.12
CA ASP A 128 -3.26 -17.70 -10.87
C ASP A 128 -3.54 -16.72 -9.72
N ILE A 129 -4.83 -16.65 -9.37
CA ILE A 129 -5.32 -15.84 -8.25
C ILE A 129 -5.82 -16.71 -7.10
N HIS A 130 -5.71 -16.22 -5.88
CA HIS A 130 -6.49 -16.70 -4.75
C HIS A 130 -7.78 -15.89 -4.65
N TYR A 131 -8.90 -16.58 -4.45
CA TYR A 131 -10.20 -15.98 -4.18
C TYR A 131 -10.90 -16.80 -3.12
N GLU A 132 -11.18 -16.19 -1.99
CA GLU A 132 -11.81 -16.85 -0.85
C GLU A 132 -12.89 -15.96 -0.23
N LYS A 133 -14.01 -16.57 0.15
CA LYS A 133 -14.98 -15.93 1.02
C LYS A 133 -14.52 -16.12 2.44
N ILE A 134 -14.20 -15.00 3.11
CA ILE A 134 -13.81 -14.97 4.52
C ILE A 134 -14.97 -14.44 5.35
N SER A 135 -15.06 -14.80 6.61
CA SER A 135 -16.14 -14.36 7.51
C SER A 135 -15.51 -14.03 8.85
N ASN A 136 -14.58 -13.09 8.86
CA ASN A 136 -13.88 -12.67 10.08
C ASN A 136 -14.58 -11.50 10.81
N GLY A 137 -15.74 -11.05 10.32
CA GLY A 137 -16.53 -9.96 10.90
C GLY A 137 -16.12 -8.57 10.45
N GLU A 138 -14.99 -8.43 9.73
CA GLU A 138 -14.50 -7.17 9.19
C GLU A 138 -14.50 -7.17 7.66
N PHE A 139 -14.12 -8.31 7.06
CA PHE A 139 -14.07 -8.48 5.60
C PHE A 139 -14.87 -9.70 5.17
N ASP A 140 -15.41 -9.64 3.95
CA ASP A 140 -16.21 -10.70 3.34
C ASP A 140 -15.40 -11.58 2.39
N TYR A 141 -14.41 -11.01 1.71
CA TYR A 141 -13.62 -11.71 0.69
C TYR A 141 -12.15 -11.32 0.74
N LEU A 142 -11.31 -12.30 0.37
CA LEU A 142 -9.87 -12.13 0.19
C LEU A 142 -9.50 -12.48 -1.25
N LEU A 143 -8.75 -11.59 -1.91
CA LEU A 143 -8.17 -11.81 -3.23
C LEU A 143 -6.70 -11.41 -3.24
N TYR A 144 -5.87 -12.21 -3.90
CA TYR A 144 -4.49 -11.86 -4.20
C TYR A 144 -3.94 -12.69 -5.36
N PHE A 145 -2.83 -12.26 -5.94
CA PHE A 145 -2.10 -12.99 -6.96
C PHE A 145 -1.10 -13.94 -6.29
N ASN A 146 -1.21 -15.26 -6.52
CA ASN A 146 -0.37 -16.27 -5.86
C ASN A 146 1.14 -16.03 -6.08
N LYS A 147 1.52 -15.51 -7.25
CA LYS A 147 2.90 -15.17 -7.60
C LYS A 147 3.28 -13.71 -7.30
N GLY A 148 2.40 -12.94 -6.68
CA GLY A 148 2.61 -11.52 -6.39
C GLY A 148 2.76 -10.65 -7.63
N LYS A 149 2.18 -11.04 -8.77
CA LYS A 149 2.19 -10.28 -10.03
C LYS A 149 0.79 -10.27 -10.64
N PRO A 150 0.32 -9.10 -11.11
CA PRO A 150 0.99 -7.82 -11.26
C PRO A 150 1.14 -7.03 -9.95
N ASP A 151 0.52 -7.46 -8.86
CA ASP A 151 0.54 -6.79 -7.57
C ASP A 151 0.81 -7.80 -6.44
N LYS A 152 1.58 -7.40 -5.42
CA LYS A 152 2.03 -8.26 -4.31
C LYS A 152 1.13 -8.22 -3.09
N TYR A 153 0.11 -7.35 -3.09
CA TYR A 153 -0.74 -7.10 -1.94
C TYR A 153 -1.90 -8.09 -1.85
N TYR A 154 -2.37 -8.29 -0.63
CA TYR A 154 -3.60 -8.98 -0.29
C TYR A 154 -4.73 -7.95 -0.23
N TYR A 155 -5.81 -8.21 -0.94
CA TYR A 155 -6.97 -7.35 -1.04
C TYR A 155 -8.13 -7.95 -0.26
N CYS A 156 -8.50 -7.33 0.86
CA CYS A 156 -9.65 -7.68 1.67
C CYS A 156 -10.82 -6.80 1.26
N PHE A 157 -11.94 -7.41 0.90
CA PHE A 157 -13.13 -6.71 0.45
C PHE A 157 -14.26 -6.84 1.47
N SER A 158 -14.92 -5.72 1.76
CA SER A 158 -16.21 -5.68 2.46
C SER A 158 -17.29 -5.28 1.48
N ILE A 159 -18.47 -5.86 1.62
CA ILE A 159 -19.65 -5.49 0.83
C ILE A 159 -20.62 -4.76 1.74
N ASP A 160 -20.76 -3.45 1.51
CA ASP A 160 -21.84 -2.66 2.05
C ASP A 160 -23.02 -2.67 1.08
N GLU A 161 -24.23 -2.32 1.54
CA GLU A 161 -25.49 -2.40 0.76
C GLU A 161 -25.39 -1.90 -0.68
N PHE A 162 -24.47 -0.96 -0.96
CA PHE A 162 -24.33 -0.29 -2.25
C PHE A 162 -22.90 -0.23 -2.80
N HIS A 163 -21.90 -0.70 -2.06
CA HIS A 163 -20.50 -0.49 -2.42
C HIS A 163 -19.63 -1.72 -2.11
N VAL A 164 -18.65 -1.95 -2.97
CA VAL A 164 -17.52 -2.82 -2.69
C VAL A 164 -16.38 -1.93 -2.19
N ILE A 165 -15.98 -2.14 -0.95
CA ILE A 165 -14.87 -1.42 -0.31
C ILE A 165 -13.70 -2.39 -0.19
N TYR A 166 -12.48 -1.93 -0.40
CA TYR A 166 -11.31 -2.76 -0.21
C TYR A 166 -10.26 -2.12 0.69
N HIS A 167 -9.53 -2.99 1.38
CA HIS A 167 -8.30 -2.69 2.08
C HIS A 167 -7.17 -3.54 1.51
N ARG A 168 -5.96 -2.99 1.49
CA ARG A 168 -4.80 -3.59 0.89
C ARG A 168 -3.71 -3.77 1.94
N PHE A 169 -3.23 -5.00 2.10
CA PHE A 169 -2.23 -5.37 3.09
C PHE A 169 -1.01 -6.01 2.42
N LEU A 170 0.18 -5.79 2.98
CA LEU A 170 1.26 -6.71 2.74
C LEU A 170 0.90 -8.08 3.32
N LYS A 171 1.37 -9.17 2.71
CA LYS A 171 1.08 -10.53 3.18
C LYS A 171 1.34 -10.68 4.68
N GLN A 172 2.48 -10.20 5.17
CA GLN A 172 2.86 -10.33 6.57
C GLN A 172 1.93 -9.52 7.49
N ASP A 173 1.58 -8.29 7.10
CA ASP A 173 0.64 -7.47 7.87
C ASP A 173 -0.73 -8.16 7.97
N TYR A 174 -1.20 -8.79 6.88
CA TYR A 174 -2.45 -9.56 6.89
C TYR A 174 -2.38 -10.75 7.86
N GLU A 175 -1.29 -11.50 7.85
CA GLU A 175 -1.08 -12.64 8.75
C GLU A 175 -0.98 -12.20 10.23
N ASP A 176 -0.34 -11.05 10.51
CA ASP A 176 -0.16 -10.53 11.87
C ASP A 176 -1.46 -9.96 12.45
N PHE A 177 -2.38 -9.46 11.64
CA PHE A 177 -3.71 -9.05 12.10
C PHE A 177 -4.59 -10.23 12.51
N GLY A 178 -4.23 -11.46 12.12
CA GLY A 178 -4.94 -12.68 12.51
C GLY A 178 -6.29 -12.87 11.82
N PHE A 179 -6.44 -12.29 10.63
CA PHE A 179 -7.62 -12.48 9.78
C PHE A 179 -7.69 -13.87 9.15
#